data_cc40b1f8ec2f904c89f7bcae7e072227
#
_entry.id   cc40b1f8ec2f904c89f7bcae7e072227
#
_cell.length_a   1.000
_cell.length_b   1.000
_cell.length_c   1.000
_cell.angle_alpha   90.00
_cell.angle_beta   90.00
_cell.angle_gamma   90.00
#
_symmetry.space_group_name_H-M   'P 1'
#
loop_
_entity.id
_entity.type
_entity.pdbx_description
1 polymer ?
#
loop_
_entity_poly.entity_id
_entity_poly.type
_entity_poly.pdbx_seq_one_letter_code
_entity_poly.pdbx_strand_id
1 'polypeptide(L)'
;LSSFHPLTLLVGVSGSGKSQVLTYIDSLFKLLMGQSSSDLEDGEYELRFELNHQHYHYFVYIEDHHPVIIRLWCNEALLDAPSDLITQLPSINLMKPINQIRQTNSFTKRFILASNEQKEEILSIFQLIFDSIEDIQVQCTPQSALHLFFKEKSGEWLSIETLSDGMLKTFYYLTEVILSESGSLLLIDEFENGLGLNCMGPLLEQIVAREDLQLILSSHHPYIINNIPSESWQIITREQSTIHAQSAEEFGIGKTRYDAFFELMNRLEFEGVL
;
A
#
# COMPACT_ATOMS: atom_id res chain seq x y z
N LEU A 1 11.98 -14.30 9.63
CA LEU A 1 12.14 -12.87 9.26
C LEU A 1 11.90 -12.74 7.77
N SER A 2 10.84 -12.04 7.38
CA SER A 2 10.56 -11.75 5.98
C SER A 2 11.28 -10.48 5.57
N SER A 3 11.94 -10.49 4.41
CA SER A 3 12.54 -9.30 3.80
C SER A 3 11.60 -8.73 2.73
N PHE A 4 11.45 -7.41 2.70
CA PHE A 4 10.64 -6.73 1.71
C PHE A 4 11.54 -5.98 0.73
N HIS A 5 11.34 -6.24 -0.55
CA HIS A 5 11.97 -5.50 -1.65
C HIS A 5 11.30 -4.13 -1.85
N PRO A 6 11.88 -3.19 -2.60
CA PRO A 6 11.21 -1.92 -2.92
C PRO A 6 9.79 -2.11 -3.45
N LEU A 7 9.58 -3.08 -4.34
CA LEU A 7 8.26 -3.58 -4.70
C LEU A 7 8.09 -5.00 -4.16
N THR A 8 7.11 -5.22 -3.31
CA THR A 8 6.77 -6.55 -2.76
C THR A 8 5.30 -6.86 -2.97
N LEU A 9 5.03 -8.02 -3.55
CA LEU A 9 3.67 -8.56 -3.70
C LEU A 9 3.44 -9.68 -2.69
N LEU A 10 2.47 -9.50 -1.81
CA LEU A 10 1.99 -10.56 -0.91
C LEU A 10 0.99 -11.44 -1.66
N VAL A 11 1.34 -12.69 -1.87
CA VAL A 11 0.52 -13.69 -2.57
C VAL A 11 0.13 -14.80 -1.62
N GLY A 12 -1.05 -15.36 -1.77
CA GLY A 12 -1.55 -16.46 -0.93
C GLY A 12 -3.06 -16.56 -1.01
N VAL A 13 -3.60 -17.67 -0.56
CA VAL A 13 -5.05 -17.91 -0.56
C VAL A 13 -5.82 -16.91 0.30
N SER A 14 -7.13 -16.84 0.09
CA SER A 14 -7.99 -16.03 0.95
C SER A 14 -7.89 -16.51 2.40
N GLY A 15 -7.73 -15.58 3.34
CA GLY A 15 -7.59 -15.90 4.77
C GLY A 15 -6.17 -16.31 5.21
N SER A 16 -5.16 -16.30 4.34
CA SER A 16 -3.77 -16.62 4.70
C SER A 16 -3.11 -15.59 5.63
N GLY A 17 -3.69 -14.38 5.76
CA GLY A 17 -3.17 -13.35 6.67
C GLY A 17 -2.47 -12.18 5.98
N LYS A 18 -2.59 -12.02 4.66
CA LYS A 18 -1.97 -10.89 3.91
C LYS A 18 -2.33 -9.52 4.50
N SER A 19 -3.63 -9.28 4.69
CA SER A 19 -4.12 -8.02 5.30
C SER A 19 -3.60 -7.82 6.72
N GLN A 20 -3.46 -8.90 7.49
CA GLN A 20 -2.91 -8.87 8.86
C GLN A 20 -1.44 -8.46 8.86
N VAL A 21 -0.64 -8.96 7.91
CA VAL A 21 0.77 -8.55 7.72
C VAL A 21 0.86 -7.04 7.45
N LEU A 22 0.06 -6.53 6.50
CA LEU A 22 0.04 -5.10 6.18
C LEU A 22 -0.38 -4.24 7.38
N THR A 23 -1.41 -4.66 8.10
CA THR A 23 -1.88 -3.98 9.31
C THR A 23 -0.80 -3.96 10.41
N TYR A 24 -0.07 -5.05 10.59
CA TYR A 24 1.02 -5.10 11.58
C TYR A 24 2.18 -4.18 11.22
N ILE A 25 2.56 -4.11 9.94
CA ILE A 25 3.60 -3.18 9.48
C ILE A 25 3.15 -1.73 9.76
N ASP A 26 1.95 -1.34 9.35
CA ASP A 26 1.39 0.00 9.58
C ASP A 26 1.36 0.35 11.08
N SER A 27 0.90 -0.59 11.91
CA SER A 27 0.78 -0.40 13.35
C SER A 27 2.13 -0.25 14.06
N LEU A 28 3.14 -1.04 13.66
CA LEU A 28 4.49 -0.92 14.22
C LEU A 28 5.12 0.43 13.88
N PHE A 29 4.93 0.91 12.66
CA PHE A 29 5.41 2.24 12.29
C PHE A 29 4.64 3.38 12.98
N LYS A 30 3.33 3.24 13.18
CA LYS A 30 2.55 4.20 13.98
C LYS A 30 3.08 4.30 15.42
N LEU A 31 3.36 3.16 16.05
CA LEU A 31 3.97 3.14 17.38
C LEU A 31 5.37 3.76 17.37
N LEU A 32 6.19 3.46 16.35
CA LEU A 32 7.51 4.08 16.19
C LEU A 32 7.42 5.61 16.08
N MET A 33 6.38 6.11 15.40
CA MET A 33 6.08 7.56 15.30
C MET A 33 5.40 8.15 16.55
N GLY A 34 5.26 7.38 17.63
CA GLY A 34 4.62 7.84 18.86
C GLY A 34 3.09 7.94 18.79
N GLN A 35 2.48 7.32 17.78
CA GLN A 35 1.03 7.24 17.64
C GLN A 35 0.50 5.98 18.33
N SER A 36 -0.76 5.99 18.76
CA SER A 36 -1.40 4.79 19.31
C SER A 36 -1.82 3.84 18.18
N SER A 37 -1.70 2.54 18.43
CA SER A 37 -2.28 1.50 17.58
C SER A 37 -2.90 0.43 18.47
N SER A 38 -4.13 0.04 18.17
CA SER A 38 -4.88 -1.03 18.85
C SER A 38 -4.92 -2.33 18.03
N ASP A 39 -4.25 -2.36 16.89
CA ASP A 39 -4.37 -3.48 15.94
C ASP A 39 -3.34 -4.58 16.19
N LEU A 40 -2.42 -4.37 17.15
CA LEU A 40 -1.45 -5.38 17.58
C LEU A 40 -2.02 -6.19 18.74
N GLU A 41 -1.91 -7.50 18.62
CA GLU A 41 -2.23 -8.45 19.68
C GLU A 41 -1.10 -8.52 20.70
N ASP A 42 -1.35 -9.15 21.85
CA ASP A 42 -0.32 -9.37 22.87
C ASP A 42 0.81 -10.23 22.32
N GLY A 43 2.05 -9.80 22.50
CA GLY A 43 3.21 -10.51 21.97
C GLY A 43 4.42 -9.64 21.69
N GLU A 44 5.42 -10.26 21.09
CA GLU A 44 6.67 -9.63 20.72
C GLU A 44 6.69 -9.32 19.23
N TYR A 45 7.10 -8.10 18.87
CA TYR A 45 7.20 -7.64 17.51
C TYR A 45 8.57 -7.07 17.23
N GLU A 46 9.14 -7.44 16.11
CA GLU A 46 10.40 -6.92 15.62
C GLU A 46 10.25 -6.37 14.21
N LEU A 47 10.78 -5.17 14.00
CA LEU A 47 10.88 -4.55 12.68
C LEU A 47 12.34 -4.14 12.44
N ARG A 48 12.88 -4.54 11.30
CA ARG A 48 14.21 -4.12 10.86
C ARG A 48 14.06 -3.35 9.56
N PHE A 49 14.69 -2.20 9.49
CA PHE A 49 14.63 -1.34 8.30
C PHE A 49 15.93 -0.57 8.13
N GLU A 50 16.16 -0.12 6.92
CA GLU A 50 17.25 0.78 6.56
C GLU A 50 16.69 2.17 6.26
N LEU A 51 17.35 3.20 6.78
CA LEU A 51 17.06 4.59 6.48
C LEU A 51 18.38 5.37 6.41
N ASN A 52 18.61 6.11 5.31
CA ASN A 52 19.83 6.90 5.11
C ASN A 52 21.12 6.07 5.32
N HIS A 53 21.16 4.85 4.79
CA HIS A 53 22.28 3.89 4.91
C HIS A 53 22.59 3.47 6.37
N GLN A 54 21.66 3.63 7.28
CA GLN A 54 21.75 3.14 8.64
C GLN A 54 20.72 2.04 8.88
N HIS A 55 21.13 1.00 9.61
CA HIS A 55 20.27 -0.14 9.93
C HIS A 55 19.63 0.07 11.28
N TYR A 56 18.32 -0.02 11.31
CA TYR A 56 17.52 0.11 12.51
C TYR A 56 16.88 -1.21 12.88
N HIS A 57 16.85 -1.49 14.18
CA HIS A 57 16.12 -2.60 14.76
C HIS A 57 15.16 -2.06 15.82
N TYR A 58 13.88 -2.23 15.59
CA TYR A 58 12.80 -1.79 16.46
C TYR A 58 12.11 -3.01 17.07
N PHE A 59 12.05 -3.06 18.39
CA PHE A 59 11.41 -4.12 19.16
C PHE A 59 10.31 -3.52 20.02
N VAL A 60 9.14 -4.19 20.03
CA VAL A 60 7.98 -3.83 20.85
C VAL A 60 7.44 -5.08 21.52
N TYR A 61 7.17 -5.00 22.81
CA TYR A 61 6.38 -6.00 23.54
C TYR A 61 5.02 -5.38 23.88
N ILE A 62 3.95 -6.05 23.50
CA ILE A 62 2.55 -5.65 23.71
C ILE A 62 1.94 -6.54 24.78
N GLU A 63 1.26 -5.95 25.75
CA GLU A 63 0.48 -6.63 26.79
C GLU A 63 -0.81 -5.83 27.02
N ASP A 64 -1.95 -6.52 27.11
CA ASP A 64 -3.28 -5.90 27.19
C ASP A 64 -3.51 -4.84 26.08
N HIS A 65 -3.07 -5.13 24.85
CA HIS A 65 -3.11 -4.22 23.68
C HIS A 65 -2.35 -2.89 23.86
N HIS A 66 -1.42 -2.83 24.82
CA HIS A 66 -0.59 -1.65 25.08
C HIS A 66 0.90 -1.97 24.98
N PRO A 67 1.72 -1.07 24.40
CA PRO A 67 3.16 -1.27 24.38
C PRO A 67 3.74 -1.08 25.78
N VAL A 68 4.34 -2.17 26.31
CA VAL A 68 4.98 -2.20 27.64
C VAL A 68 6.48 -1.98 27.53
N ILE A 69 7.10 -2.54 26.47
CA ILE A 69 8.53 -2.37 26.18
C ILE A 69 8.67 -1.87 24.75
N ILE A 70 9.41 -0.80 24.59
CA ILE A 70 9.82 -0.27 23.30
C ILE A 70 11.32 -0.08 23.31
N ARG A 71 12.02 -0.66 22.34
CA ARG A 71 13.46 -0.48 22.15
C ARG A 71 13.79 -0.25 20.69
N LEU A 72 14.72 0.65 20.44
CA LEU A 72 15.19 0.98 19.10
C LEU A 72 16.72 1.02 19.10
N TRP A 73 17.31 0.31 18.18
CA TRP A 73 18.75 0.33 17.94
C TRP A 73 19.05 0.92 16.57
N CYS A 74 20.17 1.63 16.47
CA CYS A 74 20.77 2.07 15.21
C CYS A 74 22.19 1.51 15.12
N ASN A 75 22.46 0.74 14.08
CA ASN A 75 23.76 0.06 13.89
C ASN A 75 24.24 -0.64 15.18
N GLU A 76 23.35 -1.43 15.80
CA GLU A 76 23.56 -2.19 17.04
C GLU A 76 23.65 -1.33 18.34
N ALA A 77 23.66 -0.01 18.26
CA ALA A 77 23.64 0.87 19.42
C ALA A 77 22.20 1.20 19.84
N LEU A 78 21.87 0.98 21.11
CA LEU A 78 20.56 1.34 21.68
C LEU A 78 20.41 2.88 21.66
N LEU A 79 19.28 3.38 21.15
CA LEU A 79 18.95 4.79 21.15
C LEU A 79 18.16 5.15 22.41
N ASP A 80 18.63 6.17 23.13
CA ASP A 80 17.95 6.67 24.34
C ASP A 80 16.68 7.46 24.02
N ALA A 81 16.63 8.11 22.84
CA ALA A 81 15.48 8.88 22.40
C ALA A 81 15.29 8.77 20.87
N PRO A 82 14.17 8.24 20.39
CA PRO A 82 13.91 8.12 18.95
C PRO A 82 13.45 9.43 18.28
N SER A 83 13.39 10.58 19.01
CA SER A 83 12.84 11.84 18.52
C SER A 83 13.46 12.31 17.20
N ASP A 84 14.78 12.18 17.06
CA ASP A 84 15.50 12.63 15.88
C ASP A 84 15.25 11.72 14.68
N LEU A 85 15.03 10.42 14.93
CA LEU A 85 14.64 9.46 13.91
C LEU A 85 13.22 9.72 13.40
N ILE A 86 12.28 9.97 14.31
CA ILE A 86 10.87 10.20 13.98
C ILE A 86 10.71 11.33 12.96
N THR A 87 11.52 12.40 13.08
CA THR A 87 11.49 13.52 12.13
C THR A 87 12.08 13.19 10.75
N GLN A 88 12.84 12.11 10.64
CA GLN A 88 13.48 11.66 9.40
C GLN A 88 12.74 10.50 8.73
N LEU A 89 11.81 9.86 9.44
CA LEU A 89 11.01 8.78 8.87
C LEU A 89 10.15 9.31 7.72
N PRO A 90 10.18 8.64 6.57
CA PRO A 90 9.30 8.98 5.46
C PRO A 90 7.84 8.69 5.83
N SER A 91 6.93 9.22 5.03
CA SER A 91 5.51 8.94 5.23
C SER A 91 5.20 7.47 5.01
N ILE A 92 4.32 6.92 5.85
CA ILE A 92 3.81 5.56 5.72
C ILE A 92 2.31 5.67 5.57
N ASN A 93 1.78 5.02 4.56
CA ASN A 93 0.36 5.10 4.25
C ASN A 93 -0.22 3.73 3.92
N LEU A 94 -1.04 3.21 4.83
CA LEU A 94 -1.91 2.09 4.52
C LEU A 94 -3.11 2.63 3.72
N MET A 95 -3.17 2.28 2.45
CA MET A 95 -4.21 2.76 1.55
C MET A 95 -5.58 2.24 1.97
N LYS A 96 -6.53 3.16 1.99
CA LYS A 96 -7.87 2.91 2.54
C LYS A 96 -8.74 2.12 1.56
N PRO A 97 -9.59 1.22 2.07
CA PRO A 97 -10.64 0.60 1.27
C PRO A 97 -11.69 1.63 0.84
N ILE A 98 -12.40 1.33 -0.25
CA ILE A 98 -13.30 2.28 -0.93
C ILE A 98 -14.35 2.93 -0.02
N ASN A 99 -14.91 2.19 0.93
CA ASN A 99 -15.88 2.71 1.89
C ASN A 99 -15.28 3.80 2.81
N GLN A 100 -14.01 3.70 3.16
CA GLN A 100 -13.31 4.70 3.95
C GLN A 100 -12.84 5.88 3.09
N ILE A 101 -12.46 5.65 1.83
CA ILE A 101 -12.11 6.73 0.89
C ILE A 101 -13.26 7.72 0.77
N ARG A 102 -14.49 7.24 0.63
CA ARG A 102 -15.69 8.10 0.55
C ARG A 102 -15.95 8.94 1.80
N GLN A 103 -15.47 8.50 2.97
CA GLN A 103 -15.66 9.19 4.24
C GLN A 103 -14.55 10.19 4.58
N THR A 104 -13.44 10.15 3.85
CA THR A 104 -12.27 10.97 4.17
C THR A 104 -11.91 11.91 3.03
N ASN A 105 -11.64 13.17 3.38
CA ASN A 105 -11.19 14.19 2.41
C ASN A 105 -9.67 14.39 2.42
N SER A 106 -8.91 13.46 2.99
CA SER A 106 -7.45 13.66 3.15
C SER A 106 -6.72 13.74 1.81
N PHE A 107 -6.99 12.80 0.90
CA PHE A 107 -6.39 12.77 -0.42
C PHE A 107 -6.86 13.93 -1.32
N THR A 108 -8.12 14.36 -1.16
CA THR A 108 -8.66 15.56 -1.82
C THR A 108 -7.84 16.79 -1.44
N LYS A 109 -7.50 16.95 -0.15
CA LYS A 109 -6.65 18.04 0.30
C LYS A 109 -5.24 17.94 -0.29
N ARG A 110 -4.65 16.74 -0.34
CA ARG A 110 -3.34 16.54 -0.98
C ARG A 110 -3.37 16.95 -2.45
N PHE A 111 -4.37 16.52 -3.22
CA PHE A 111 -4.53 16.92 -4.61
C PHE A 111 -4.70 18.45 -4.75
N ILE A 112 -5.50 19.10 -3.90
CA ILE A 112 -5.70 20.54 -3.93
C ILE A 112 -4.37 21.29 -3.74
N LEU A 113 -3.51 20.82 -2.85
CA LEU A 113 -2.22 21.42 -2.50
C LEU A 113 -1.08 21.03 -3.46
N ALA A 114 -1.29 20.04 -4.32
CA ALA A 114 -0.31 19.58 -5.28
C ALA A 114 0.10 20.67 -6.28
N SER A 115 1.29 20.57 -6.83
CA SER A 115 1.75 21.47 -7.91
C SER A 115 0.90 21.30 -9.19
N ASN A 116 0.94 22.29 -10.07
CA ASN A 116 0.21 22.16 -11.33
C ASN A 116 0.73 21.01 -12.19
N GLU A 117 2.04 20.76 -12.18
CA GLU A 117 2.66 19.63 -12.88
C GLU A 117 2.12 18.29 -12.39
N GLN A 118 2.06 18.11 -11.07
CA GLN A 118 1.51 16.89 -10.48
C GLN A 118 0.01 16.70 -10.77
N LYS A 119 -0.77 17.79 -10.77
CA LYS A 119 -2.19 17.76 -11.15
C LYS A 119 -2.39 17.39 -12.62
N GLU A 120 -1.58 17.94 -13.51
CA GLU A 120 -1.59 17.63 -14.93
C GLU A 120 -1.18 16.17 -15.20
N GLU A 121 -0.19 15.66 -14.47
CA GLU A 121 0.22 14.26 -14.52
C GLU A 121 -0.92 13.34 -14.09
N ILE A 122 -1.53 13.58 -12.93
CA ILE A 122 -2.68 12.81 -12.45
C ILE A 122 -3.84 12.86 -13.46
N LEU A 123 -4.18 14.05 -13.97
CA LEU A 123 -5.25 14.21 -14.94
C LEU A 123 -4.97 13.44 -16.23
N SER A 124 -3.75 13.54 -16.77
CA SER A 124 -3.38 12.88 -18.02
C SER A 124 -3.50 11.35 -17.94
N ILE A 125 -3.04 10.74 -16.82
CA ILE A 125 -3.15 9.31 -16.61
C ILE A 125 -4.62 8.92 -16.35
N PHE A 126 -5.36 9.74 -15.62
CA PHE A 126 -6.77 9.49 -15.36
C PHE A 126 -7.61 9.53 -16.64
N GLN A 127 -7.31 10.47 -17.56
CA GLN A 127 -7.92 10.56 -18.88
C GLN A 127 -7.56 9.38 -19.80
N LEU A 128 -6.37 8.84 -19.67
CA LEU A 128 -5.96 7.63 -20.41
C LEU A 128 -6.84 6.43 -20.04
N ILE A 129 -7.28 6.36 -18.79
CA ILE A 129 -8.13 5.26 -18.25
C ILE A 129 -9.61 5.57 -18.49
N PHE A 130 -10.02 6.81 -18.31
CA PHE A 130 -11.40 7.30 -18.42
C PHE A 130 -11.48 8.42 -19.46
N ASP A 131 -11.58 8.05 -20.71
CA ASP A 131 -11.57 8.97 -21.86
C ASP A 131 -12.75 9.95 -21.87
N SER A 132 -13.81 9.68 -21.10
CA SER A 132 -14.95 10.60 -20.93
C SER A 132 -14.62 11.85 -20.13
N ILE A 133 -13.54 11.84 -19.33
CA ILE A 133 -13.16 12.95 -18.47
C ILE A 133 -12.30 13.95 -19.25
N GLU A 134 -12.70 15.24 -19.20
CA GLU A 134 -12.00 16.34 -19.84
C GLU A 134 -11.10 17.12 -18.88
N ASP A 135 -11.54 17.30 -17.59
CA ASP A 135 -10.85 18.16 -16.64
C ASP A 135 -11.18 17.79 -15.19
N ILE A 136 -10.32 18.19 -14.26
CA ILE A 136 -10.54 18.08 -12.82
C ILE A 136 -10.34 19.46 -12.20
N GLN A 137 -11.36 19.98 -11.54
CA GLN A 137 -11.33 21.30 -10.94
C GLN A 137 -11.67 21.30 -9.45
N VAL A 138 -11.01 22.21 -8.75
CA VAL A 138 -11.35 22.55 -7.37
C VAL A 138 -12.36 23.69 -7.40
N GLN A 139 -13.52 23.47 -6.84
CA GLN A 139 -14.57 24.50 -6.72
C GLN A 139 -14.91 24.75 -5.26
N CYS A 140 -15.19 26.01 -4.94
CA CYS A 140 -15.67 26.42 -3.63
C CYS A 140 -17.19 26.28 -3.59
N THR A 141 -17.71 25.50 -2.66
CA THR A 141 -19.14 25.40 -2.43
C THR A 141 -19.68 26.60 -1.64
N PRO A 142 -21.02 26.83 -1.65
CA PRO A 142 -21.61 27.93 -0.86
C PRO A 142 -21.30 27.87 0.65
N GLN A 143 -20.97 26.68 1.17
CA GLN A 143 -20.54 26.49 2.55
C GLN A 143 -19.04 26.75 2.78
N SER A 144 -18.33 27.35 1.80
CA SER A 144 -16.88 27.63 1.82
C SER A 144 -16.00 26.37 1.93
N ALA A 145 -16.52 25.22 1.55
CA ALA A 145 -15.75 23.98 1.46
C ALA A 145 -15.19 23.82 0.04
N LEU A 146 -13.94 23.35 -0.06
CA LEU A 146 -13.31 23.02 -1.33
C LEU A 146 -13.66 21.58 -1.71
N HIS A 147 -14.25 21.42 -2.89
CA HIS A 147 -14.64 20.12 -3.44
C HIS A 147 -14.00 19.92 -4.83
N LEU A 148 -13.75 18.66 -5.16
CA LEU A 148 -13.29 18.26 -6.49
C LEU A 148 -14.48 17.94 -7.39
N PHE A 149 -14.41 18.46 -8.60
CA PHE A 149 -15.36 18.20 -9.67
C PHE A 149 -14.60 17.70 -10.90
N PHE A 150 -15.21 16.75 -11.58
CA PHE A 150 -14.70 16.12 -12.78
C PHE A 150 -15.59 16.54 -13.94
N LYS A 151 -15.02 17.17 -14.95
CA LYS A 151 -15.73 17.60 -16.15
C LYS A 151 -15.76 16.48 -17.16
N GLU A 152 -16.93 16.07 -17.59
CA GLU A 152 -17.05 15.14 -18.71
C GLU A 152 -17.02 15.88 -20.07
N LYS A 153 -16.61 15.19 -21.11
CA LYS A 153 -16.67 15.68 -22.51
C LYS A 153 -18.09 16.04 -22.95
N SER A 154 -19.11 15.48 -22.31
CA SER A 154 -20.51 15.85 -22.45
C SER A 154 -20.81 17.28 -21.97
N GLY A 155 -19.90 17.89 -21.20
CA GLY A 155 -20.05 19.17 -20.54
C GLY A 155 -20.64 19.10 -19.14
N GLU A 156 -21.00 17.91 -18.66
CA GLU A 156 -21.49 17.70 -17.29
C GLU A 156 -20.35 17.71 -16.26
N TRP A 157 -20.66 18.19 -15.06
CA TRP A 157 -19.76 18.19 -13.92
C TRP A 157 -20.20 17.14 -12.90
N LEU A 158 -19.33 16.18 -12.65
CA LEU A 158 -19.50 15.17 -11.61
C LEU A 158 -18.78 15.59 -10.34
N SER A 159 -19.44 15.56 -9.21
CA SER A 159 -18.73 15.71 -7.94
C SER A 159 -17.98 14.43 -7.60
N ILE A 160 -16.91 14.53 -6.81
CA ILE A 160 -16.12 13.36 -6.39
C ILE A 160 -16.99 12.30 -5.68
N GLU A 161 -18.04 12.71 -4.97
CA GLU A 161 -18.97 11.83 -4.28
C GLU A 161 -19.83 10.98 -5.23
N THR A 162 -20.03 11.45 -6.47
CA THR A 162 -20.85 10.77 -7.48
C THR A 162 -20.05 9.88 -8.41
N LEU A 163 -18.71 9.88 -8.30
CA LEU A 163 -17.88 8.99 -9.09
C LEU A 163 -18.20 7.52 -8.80
N SER A 164 -18.06 6.68 -9.81
CA SER A 164 -18.09 5.22 -9.60
C SER A 164 -16.95 4.78 -8.67
N ASP A 165 -17.09 3.64 -8.01
CA ASP A 165 -16.05 3.12 -7.11
C ASP A 165 -14.71 2.94 -7.83
N GLY A 166 -14.74 2.44 -9.07
CA GLY A 166 -13.54 2.28 -9.89
C GLY A 166 -12.86 3.62 -10.21
N MET A 167 -13.60 4.64 -10.58
CA MET A 167 -13.06 5.98 -10.83
C MET A 167 -12.48 6.61 -9.57
N LEU A 168 -13.22 6.54 -8.47
CA LEU A 168 -12.79 7.10 -7.19
C LEU A 168 -11.52 6.42 -6.68
N LYS A 169 -11.45 5.08 -6.74
CA LYS A 169 -10.29 4.33 -6.30
C LYS A 169 -9.08 4.59 -7.21
N THR A 170 -9.29 4.66 -8.52
CA THR A 170 -8.23 5.01 -9.48
C THR A 170 -7.67 6.40 -9.18
N PHE A 171 -8.52 7.39 -9.01
CA PHE A 171 -8.10 8.75 -8.69
C PHE A 171 -7.36 8.83 -7.34
N TYR A 172 -7.86 8.11 -6.33
CA TYR A 172 -7.19 8.00 -5.03
C TYR A 172 -5.80 7.40 -5.16
N TYR A 173 -5.66 6.27 -5.87
CA TYR A 173 -4.37 5.60 -6.04
C TYR A 173 -3.36 6.46 -6.79
N LEU A 174 -3.77 7.09 -7.90
CA LEU A 174 -2.92 8.01 -8.63
C LEU A 174 -2.45 9.17 -7.74
N THR A 175 -3.37 9.76 -6.97
CA THR A 175 -3.05 10.85 -6.04
C THR A 175 -2.04 10.41 -4.98
N GLU A 176 -2.27 9.25 -4.36
CA GLU A 176 -1.36 8.75 -3.31
C GLU A 176 0.01 8.37 -3.88
N VAL A 177 0.08 7.70 -5.03
CA VAL A 177 1.34 7.28 -5.65
C VAL A 177 2.14 8.48 -6.16
N ILE A 178 1.51 9.40 -6.91
CA ILE A 178 2.20 10.54 -7.52
C ILE A 178 2.63 11.57 -6.48
N LEU A 179 1.81 11.80 -5.45
CA LEU A 179 2.09 12.80 -4.42
C LEU A 179 2.89 12.27 -3.22
N SER A 180 3.28 11.00 -3.22
CA SER A 180 4.15 10.48 -2.17
C SER A 180 5.59 10.95 -2.36
N GLU A 181 6.20 11.35 -1.26
CA GLU A 181 7.61 11.74 -1.22
C GLU A 181 8.52 10.52 -1.43
N SER A 182 9.68 10.73 -2.03
CA SER A 182 10.68 9.69 -2.19
C SER A 182 11.03 9.04 -0.85
N GLY A 183 11.18 7.72 -0.84
CA GLY A 183 11.40 6.92 0.37
C GLY A 183 10.13 6.56 1.15
N SER A 184 8.96 7.06 0.77
CA SER A 184 7.69 6.70 1.44
C SER A 184 7.36 5.22 1.29
N LEU A 185 6.70 4.66 2.31
CA LEU A 185 6.16 3.30 2.30
C LEU A 185 4.65 3.34 2.03
N LEU A 186 4.22 2.73 0.94
CA LEU A 186 2.80 2.53 0.62
C LEU A 186 2.41 1.06 0.81
N LEU A 187 1.38 0.85 1.61
CA LEU A 187 0.79 -0.46 1.90
C LEU A 187 -0.58 -0.54 1.22
N ILE A 188 -0.76 -1.48 0.30
CA ILE A 188 -1.98 -1.61 -0.50
C ILE A 188 -2.59 -2.99 -0.28
N ASP A 189 -3.74 -3.04 0.36
CA ASP A 189 -4.46 -4.29 0.54
C ASP A 189 -5.47 -4.50 -0.58
N GLU A 190 -5.52 -5.74 -1.10
CA GLU A 190 -6.40 -6.13 -2.19
C GLU A 190 -6.42 -5.09 -3.32
N PHE A 191 -5.27 -4.92 -3.98
CA PHE A 191 -5.07 -3.88 -5.01
C PHE A 191 -6.20 -3.84 -6.03
N GLU A 192 -6.65 -4.99 -6.51
CA GLU A 192 -7.70 -5.14 -7.52
C GLU A 192 -9.11 -4.81 -7.02
N ASN A 193 -9.34 -4.86 -5.72
CA ASN A 193 -10.69 -4.74 -5.17
C ASN A 193 -11.33 -3.39 -5.50
N GLY A 194 -12.47 -3.41 -6.20
CA GLY A 194 -13.18 -2.21 -6.63
C GLY A 194 -12.60 -1.51 -7.87
N LEU A 195 -11.54 -2.04 -8.49
CA LEU A 195 -11.02 -1.55 -9.76
C LEU A 195 -11.67 -2.26 -10.95
N GLY A 196 -11.96 -1.52 -12.00
CA GLY A 196 -12.31 -2.10 -13.30
C GLY A 196 -11.08 -2.70 -14.00
N LEU A 197 -11.30 -3.65 -14.91
CA LEU A 197 -10.22 -4.28 -15.68
C LEU A 197 -9.35 -3.27 -16.43
N ASN A 198 -9.96 -2.20 -16.94
CA ASN A 198 -9.27 -1.11 -17.65
C ASN A 198 -8.37 -0.27 -16.74
N CYS A 199 -8.57 -0.30 -15.43
CA CYS A 199 -7.78 0.50 -14.47
C CYS A 199 -6.52 -0.21 -14.01
N MET A 200 -6.55 -1.54 -13.91
CA MET A 200 -5.48 -2.33 -13.27
C MET A 200 -4.12 -2.17 -13.95
N GLY A 201 -4.07 -2.26 -15.29
CA GLY A 201 -2.83 -2.16 -16.05
C GLY A 201 -2.15 -0.80 -15.87
N PRO A 202 -2.81 0.29 -16.25
CA PRO A 202 -2.22 1.63 -16.12
C PRO A 202 -1.84 1.99 -14.69
N LEU A 203 -2.64 1.62 -13.68
CA LEU A 203 -2.30 1.85 -12.27
C LEU A 203 -1.08 1.05 -11.83
N LEU A 204 -0.99 -0.23 -12.22
CA LEU A 204 0.15 -1.07 -11.89
C LEU A 204 1.44 -0.53 -12.52
N GLU A 205 1.38 -0.03 -13.77
CA GLU A 205 2.50 0.63 -14.43
C GLU A 205 2.98 1.85 -13.64
N GLN A 206 2.06 2.70 -13.16
CA GLN A 206 2.43 3.86 -12.34
C GLN A 206 3.07 3.45 -11.00
N ILE A 207 2.55 2.42 -10.37
CA ILE A 207 3.08 1.88 -9.12
C ILE A 207 4.50 1.34 -9.33
N VAL A 208 4.70 0.51 -10.35
CA VAL A 208 5.99 -0.13 -10.65
C VAL A 208 7.06 0.90 -11.10
N ALA A 209 6.64 1.99 -11.75
CA ALA A 209 7.54 3.06 -12.19
C ALA A 209 8.13 3.89 -11.03
N ARG A 210 7.55 3.85 -9.83
CA ARG A 210 8.00 4.59 -8.65
C ARG A 210 9.05 3.80 -7.87
N GLU A 211 10.23 3.62 -8.48
CA GLU A 211 11.38 2.91 -7.86
C GLU A 211 11.92 3.62 -6.61
N ASP A 212 11.57 4.87 -6.42
CA ASP A 212 11.92 5.68 -5.26
C ASP A 212 11.00 5.48 -4.04
N LEU A 213 9.93 4.69 -4.17
CA LEU A 213 9.03 4.31 -3.09
C LEU A 213 9.28 2.87 -2.65
N GLN A 214 8.94 2.58 -1.41
CA GLN A 214 8.72 1.19 -0.99
C GLN A 214 7.24 0.86 -1.07
N LEU A 215 6.90 -0.19 -1.80
CA LEU A 215 5.53 -0.60 -2.07
C LEU A 215 5.33 -2.05 -1.64
N ILE A 216 4.38 -2.26 -0.74
CA ILE A 216 3.97 -3.61 -0.34
C ILE A 216 2.48 -3.73 -0.64
N LEU A 217 2.13 -4.58 -1.58
CA LEU A 217 0.75 -4.78 -1.98
C LEU A 217 0.32 -6.23 -1.84
N SER A 218 -0.95 -6.44 -1.53
CA SER A 218 -1.56 -7.77 -1.59
C SER A 218 -2.46 -7.88 -2.82
N SER A 219 -2.46 -9.04 -3.45
CA SER A 219 -3.38 -9.37 -4.52
C SER A 219 -3.61 -10.88 -4.62
N HIS A 220 -4.78 -11.25 -5.08
CA HIS A 220 -5.08 -12.61 -5.52
C HIS A 220 -5.48 -12.65 -7.00
N HIS A 221 -5.42 -11.52 -7.71
CA HIS A 221 -5.84 -11.41 -9.09
C HIS A 221 -4.73 -11.90 -10.05
N PRO A 222 -5.00 -12.89 -10.93
CA PRO A 222 -3.98 -13.46 -11.82
C PRO A 222 -3.25 -12.43 -12.68
N TYR A 223 -3.95 -11.39 -13.12
CA TYR A 223 -3.35 -10.31 -13.91
C TYR A 223 -2.24 -9.61 -13.13
N ILE A 224 -2.48 -9.25 -11.86
CA ILE A 224 -1.50 -8.55 -11.02
C ILE A 224 -0.30 -9.48 -10.74
N ILE A 225 -0.58 -10.72 -10.33
CA ILE A 225 0.45 -11.71 -10.02
C ILE A 225 1.36 -11.95 -11.23
N ASN A 226 0.80 -12.11 -12.43
CA ASN A 226 1.57 -12.34 -13.65
C ASN A 226 2.36 -11.13 -14.15
N ASN A 227 2.00 -9.90 -13.73
CA ASN A 227 2.69 -8.67 -14.16
C ASN A 227 3.74 -8.18 -13.18
N ILE A 228 3.86 -8.79 -12.00
CA ILE A 228 4.93 -8.52 -11.03
C ILE A 228 5.92 -9.69 -11.05
N PRO A 229 7.24 -9.42 -11.14
CA PRO A 229 8.26 -10.48 -11.13
C PRO A 229 8.20 -11.33 -9.86
N SER A 230 8.40 -12.64 -9.99
CA SER A 230 8.34 -13.58 -8.86
C SER A 230 9.38 -13.31 -7.78
N GLU A 231 10.49 -12.66 -8.14
CA GLU A 231 11.51 -12.21 -7.18
C GLU A 231 10.96 -11.21 -6.15
N SER A 232 9.88 -10.51 -6.51
CA SER A 232 9.19 -9.57 -5.63
C SER A 232 8.06 -10.21 -4.81
N TRP A 233 7.84 -11.53 -4.92
CA TRP A 233 6.74 -12.18 -4.21
C TRP A 233 7.16 -12.64 -2.82
N GLN A 234 6.23 -12.42 -1.87
CA GLN A 234 6.21 -13.07 -0.57
C GLN A 234 4.96 -13.94 -0.51
N ILE A 235 5.17 -15.25 -0.40
CA ILE A 235 4.08 -16.22 -0.31
C ILE A 235 3.64 -16.30 1.14
N ILE A 236 2.38 -15.95 1.37
CA ILE A 236 1.79 -15.92 2.71
C ILE A 236 0.94 -17.17 2.89
N THR A 237 1.34 -18.00 3.83
CA THR A 237 0.62 -19.22 4.23
C THR A 237 0.24 -19.13 5.70
N ARG A 238 -0.78 -19.88 6.09
CA ARG A 238 -1.22 -19.96 7.48
C ARG A 238 -1.29 -21.43 7.90
N GLU A 239 -0.55 -21.75 8.93
CA GLU A 239 -0.63 -23.03 9.60
C GLU A 239 -1.23 -22.82 11.01
N GLN A 240 -2.45 -23.31 11.22
CA GLN A 240 -3.22 -23.06 12.43
C GLN A 240 -3.36 -21.54 12.73
N SER A 241 -2.69 -21.04 13.77
CA SER A 241 -2.68 -19.62 14.14
C SER A 241 -1.45 -18.85 13.64
N THR A 242 -0.46 -19.54 13.06
CA THR A 242 0.81 -18.92 12.65
C THR A 242 0.78 -18.55 11.18
N ILE A 243 1.18 -17.31 10.90
CA ILE A 243 1.36 -16.80 9.53
C ILE A 243 2.83 -16.94 9.17
N HIS A 244 3.11 -17.57 8.04
CA HIS A 244 4.43 -17.69 7.46
C HIS A 244 4.52 -16.83 6.20
N ALA A 245 5.66 -16.18 5.99
CA ALA A 245 5.98 -15.48 4.77
C ALA A 245 7.31 -16.00 4.24
N GLN A 246 7.33 -16.44 2.99
CA GLN A 246 8.49 -17.01 2.31
C GLN A 246 8.64 -16.34 0.94
N SER A 247 9.88 -16.12 0.52
CA SER A 247 10.14 -15.69 -0.85
C SER A 247 9.66 -16.77 -1.85
N ALA A 248 9.40 -16.37 -3.09
CA ALA A 248 9.05 -17.32 -4.14
C ALA A 248 10.12 -18.41 -4.31
N GLU A 249 11.41 -18.06 -4.16
CA GLU A 249 12.53 -18.99 -4.23
C GLU A 249 12.51 -20.01 -3.08
N GLU A 250 12.31 -19.54 -1.84
CA GLU A 250 12.19 -20.41 -0.66
C GLU A 250 10.97 -21.33 -0.75
N PHE A 251 9.88 -20.84 -1.31
CA PHE A 251 8.68 -21.63 -1.60
C PHE A 251 8.85 -22.57 -2.79
N GLY A 252 9.98 -22.45 -3.53
CA GLY A 252 10.38 -23.30 -4.64
C GLY A 252 9.67 -22.97 -5.97
N ILE A 253 9.27 -21.72 -6.16
CA ILE A 253 8.69 -21.23 -7.42
C ILE A 253 9.81 -20.82 -8.37
N GLY A 254 9.74 -21.30 -9.61
CA GLY A 254 10.72 -21.00 -10.66
C GLY A 254 10.63 -19.54 -11.14
N LYS A 255 11.70 -19.08 -11.81
CA LYS A 255 11.86 -17.66 -12.23
C LYS A 255 11.13 -17.30 -13.53
N THR A 256 10.47 -18.26 -14.22
CA THR A 256 9.77 -17.98 -15.48
C THR A 256 8.36 -17.47 -15.23
N ARG A 257 8.05 -16.26 -15.73
CA ARG A 257 6.78 -15.53 -15.46
C ARG A 257 5.52 -16.35 -15.70
N TYR A 258 5.46 -17.17 -16.76
CA TYR A 258 4.26 -17.93 -17.10
C TYR A 258 4.08 -19.18 -16.21
N ASP A 259 5.18 -19.76 -15.76
CA ASP A 259 5.13 -20.99 -14.96
C ASP A 259 4.94 -20.67 -13.46
N ALA A 260 5.42 -19.51 -13.00
CA ALA A 260 5.41 -19.12 -11.59
C ALA A 260 3.99 -19.12 -10.99
N PHE A 261 3.01 -18.54 -11.69
CA PHE A 261 1.63 -18.53 -11.22
C PHE A 261 1.01 -19.95 -11.16
N PHE A 262 1.24 -20.76 -12.19
CA PHE A 262 0.76 -22.14 -12.20
C PHE A 262 1.47 -23.00 -11.15
N GLU A 263 2.76 -22.83 -10.98
CA GLU A 263 3.51 -23.49 -9.90
C GLU A 263 2.99 -23.11 -8.53
N LEU A 264 2.70 -21.83 -8.31
CA LEU A 264 2.09 -21.34 -7.08
C LEU A 264 0.75 -22.03 -6.81
N MET A 265 -0.16 -22.03 -7.79
CA MET A 265 -1.47 -22.66 -7.67
C MET A 265 -1.36 -24.16 -7.36
N ASN A 266 -0.52 -24.87 -8.13
CA ASN A 266 -0.31 -26.31 -7.93
C ASN A 266 0.26 -26.63 -6.54
N ARG A 267 1.18 -25.80 -6.02
CA ARG A 267 1.76 -26.00 -4.68
C ARG A 267 0.76 -25.72 -3.58
N LEU A 268 -0.02 -24.65 -3.71
CA LEU A 268 -1.07 -24.32 -2.73
C LEU A 268 -2.15 -25.42 -2.69
N GLU A 269 -2.50 -26.03 -3.82
CA GLU A 269 -3.38 -27.20 -3.88
C GLU A 269 -2.74 -28.43 -3.21
N PHE A 270 -1.46 -28.70 -3.50
CA PHE A 270 -0.75 -29.85 -2.96
C PHE A 270 -0.55 -29.77 -1.45
N GLU A 271 -0.32 -28.60 -0.91
CA GLU A 271 -0.19 -28.36 0.53
C GLU A 271 -1.55 -28.33 1.27
N GLY A 272 -2.67 -28.52 0.54
CA GLY A 272 -4.01 -28.54 1.13
C GLY A 272 -4.46 -27.20 1.68
N VAL A 273 -3.90 -26.11 1.14
CA VAL A 273 -4.18 -24.72 1.53
C VAL A 273 -5.32 -24.13 0.69
N LEU A 274 -5.69 -24.75 -0.45
CA LEU A 274 -6.83 -24.40 -1.30
C LEU A 274 -8.10 -25.16 -0.91
#